data_838bfc7527646405d8bff3fac963834e
#
_entry.id   838bfc7527646405d8bff3fac963834e
#
_cell.length_a   1.000
_cell.length_b   1.000
_cell.length_c   1.000
_cell.angle_alpha   90.00
_cell.angle_beta   90.00
_cell.angle_gamma   90.00
#
_symmetry.space_group_name_H-M   'P 1'
#
loop_
_entity.id
_entity.type
_entity.pdbx_description
1 polymer ?
#
loop_
_entity_poly.entity_id
_entity_poly.type
_entity_poly.pdbx_seq_one_letter_code
_entity_poly.pdbx_strand_id
1 'polypeptide(L)'
;ATSVRKHGEVLSIKGGVTNAADLATGNIGVVSDGAGTLNIRLAKILSGLTSATFKDASGNTTMVTGGSTTIADTSGNTQTLAPTKSEIKDNNGVSTVTTKDGVTAKDASGQTTSLTKGGVNANDGNGNTTSLTNTGVSATDGNGHTTGLTNGGLSTTDGTNTTTVAPTGITATDGTNTVKLNGSGIDAGNTQIKNVGKATTDDAAVNKKQMDDAITKATADATHEFGGDDATVVSRKHGEKLTIKGGASTNAADFTSGNIAVIGDATNGALNIKLAKALTGLTSATYTDTAGNTTTVTGGSTTIADTSGNTQTL
;
A
#
# COMPACT_ATOMS: atom_id res chain seq x y z
N ALA A 1 50.43 -72.37 21.12
CA ALA A 1 50.29 -73.75 21.58
C ALA A 1 50.08 -74.68 20.37
N THR A 2 50.90 -75.76 20.27
CA THR A 2 50.75 -76.78 19.23
C THR A 2 49.77 -77.78 19.74
N SER A 3 48.75 -78.17 18.99
CA SER A 3 47.84 -79.25 19.28
C SER A 3 48.33 -80.53 18.60
N VAL A 4 48.81 -81.45 19.32
CA VAL A 4 49.21 -82.78 18.79
C VAL A 4 47.98 -83.71 18.79
N ARG A 5 47.73 -84.35 17.65
CA ARG A 5 46.59 -85.31 17.49
C ARG A 5 47.15 -86.69 17.20
N LYS A 6 46.55 -87.70 17.77
CA LYS A 6 46.86 -89.11 17.44
C LYS A 6 46.22 -89.51 16.14
N HIS A 7 46.72 -90.53 15.49
CA HIS A 7 46.15 -91.10 14.27
C HIS A 7 44.66 -91.46 14.50
N GLY A 8 43.77 -90.98 13.65
CA GLY A 8 42.35 -91.22 13.74
C GLY A 8 41.55 -90.21 14.58
N GLU A 9 42.21 -89.25 15.29
CA GLU A 9 41.53 -88.13 15.97
C GLU A 9 41.08 -87.07 15.02
N VAL A 10 39.85 -86.59 15.21
CA VAL A 10 39.27 -85.51 14.39
C VAL A 10 39.80 -84.14 14.81
N LEU A 11 40.37 -83.41 13.89
CA LEU A 11 40.69 -82.01 14.06
C LEU A 11 39.39 -81.15 13.81
N SER A 12 38.90 -80.54 14.85
CA SER A 12 37.72 -79.64 14.76
C SER A 12 38.17 -78.21 14.75
N ILE A 13 37.92 -77.50 13.64
CA ILE A 13 38.08 -76.06 13.55
C ILE A 13 36.70 -75.44 13.63
N LYS A 14 36.45 -74.64 14.69
CA LYS A 14 35.12 -73.99 14.90
C LYS A 14 35.23 -72.49 14.70
N GLY A 15 34.31 -71.93 13.96
CA GLY A 15 34.04 -70.53 13.94
C GLY A 15 32.95 -70.14 14.94
N GLY A 16 32.73 -68.85 15.19
CA GLY A 16 31.70 -68.36 16.11
C GLY A 16 30.27 -68.32 15.52
N VAL A 17 30.10 -68.46 14.22
CA VAL A 17 28.80 -68.48 13.56
C VAL A 17 28.43 -69.97 13.28
N THR A 18 27.27 -70.42 13.79
CA THR A 18 26.82 -71.78 13.69
C THR A 18 25.69 -71.98 12.67
N ASN A 19 24.96 -70.97 12.29
CA ASN A 19 23.92 -71.00 11.27
C ASN A 19 24.52 -70.94 9.89
N ALA A 20 24.40 -71.95 9.08
CA ALA A 20 24.95 -71.98 7.72
C ALA A 20 24.32 -70.91 6.79
N ALA A 21 23.09 -70.46 7.04
CA ALA A 21 22.45 -69.39 6.27
C ALA A 21 23.11 -68.02 6.48
N ASP A 22 23.84 -67.82 7.56
CA ASP A 22 24.54 -66.60 7.89
C ASP A 22 26.00 -66.59 7.38
N LEU A 23 26.40 -67.64 6.67
CA LEU A 23 27.75 -67.79 6.16
C LEU A 23 27.80 -67.58 4.64
N ALA A 24 28.67 -66.69 4.20
CA ALA A 24 28.98 -66.50 2.78
C ALA A 24 30.09 -67.50 2.35
N THR A 25 29.94 -68.11 1.19
CA THR A 25 30.95 -69.04 0.63
C THR A 25 32.04 -68.26 -0.13
N GLY A 26 33.24 -68.88 -0.19
CA GLY A 26 34.31 -68.38 -1.05
C GLY A 26 35.21 -67.26 -0.46
N ASN A 27 34.91 -66.78 0.76
CA ASN A 27 35.65 -65.71 1.40
C ASN A 27 36.88 -66.13 2.20
N ILE A 28 36.99 -67.42 2.47
CA ILE A 28 38.14 -68.00 3.19
C ILE A 28 38.78 -69.10 2.32
N GLY A 29 40.09 -69.01 2.14
CA GLY A 29 40.88 -70.02 1.50
C GLY A 29 41.82 -70.72 2.48
N VAL A 30 41.99 -72.00 2.34
CA VAL A 30 42.97 -72.80 3.08
C VAL A 30 44.07 -73.18 2.10
N VAL A 31 45.29 -72.72 2.33
CA VAL A 31 46.42 -72.92 1.42
C VAL A 31 47.54 -73.62 2.13
N SER A 32 47.99 -74.76 1.65
CA SER A 32 49.19 -75.44 2.17
C SER A 32 50.43 -74.77 1.68
N ASP A 33 51.45 -74.64 2.56
CA ASP A 33 52.77 -74.13 2.21
C ASP A 33 53.72 -75.25 1.67
N GLY A 34 53.23 -76.50 1.61
CA GLY A 34 54.06 -77.65 1.19
C GLY A 34 55.02 -78.18 2.28
N ALA A 35 55.18 -77.45 3.44
CA ALA A 35 56.05 -77.75 4.53
C ALA A 35 55.30 -78.17 5.79
N GLY A 36 54.05 -78.59 5.64
CA GLY A 36 53.25 -79.08 6.79
C GLY A 36 52.33 -78.07 7.45
N THR A 37 52.23 -76.85 6.89
CA THR A 37 51.35 -75.79 7.39
C THR A 37 50.16 -75.54 6.46
N LEU A 38 48.95 -75.45 7.07
CA LEU A 38 47.75 -74.99 6.41
C LEU A 38 47.47 -73.52 6.80
N ASN A 39 47.58 -72.60 5.84
CA ASN A 39 47.34 -71.19 6.05
C ASN A 39 45.88 -70.86 5.75
N ILE A 40 45.12 -70.42 6.74
CA ILE A 40 43.75 -69.94 6.58
C ILE A 40 43.85 -68.46 6.19
N ARG A 41 43.41 -68.08 5.02
CA ARG A 41 43.53 -66.73 4.51
C ARG A 41 42.15 -66.21 4.10
N LEU A 42 41.92 -64.91 4.36
CA LEU A 42 40.78 -64.17 3.85
C LEU A 42 40.97 -63.87 2.38
N ALA A 43 39.99 -63.98 1.58
CA ALA A 43 40.02 -63.58 0.14
C ALA A 43 40.34 -62.09 0.01
N LYS A 44 41.09 -61.71 -1.03
CA LYS A 44 41.35 -60.26 -1.32
C LYS A 44 40.05 -59.54 -1.67
N ILE A 45 39.07 -60.22 -2.24
CA ILE A 45 37.73 -59.68 -2.54
C ILE A 45 36.77 -60.54 -1.74
N LEU A 46 36.00 -59.88 -0.88
CA LEU A 46 34.90 -60.51 -0.15
C LEU A 46 33.60 -60.35 -0.95
N SER A 47 32.87 -61.44 -1.14
CA SER A 47 31.62 -61.49 -1.89
C SER A 47 30.51 -62.17 -1.12
N GLY A 48 29.23 -61.84 -1.49
CA GLY A 48 28.05 -62.42 -0.84
C GLY A 48 27.85 -62.00 0.62
N LEU A 49 28.53 -60.91 1.06
CA LEU A 49 28.29 -60.33 2.37
C LEU A 49 27.07 -59.41 2.30
N THR A 50 26.16 -59.51 3.27
CA THR A 50 25.00 -58.59 3.40
C THR A 50 25.41 -57.28 4.08
N SER A 51 26.37 -57.34 5.01
CA SER A 51 26.97 -56.19 5.65
C SER A 51 28.36 -56.49 6.21
N ALA A 52 29.15 -55.44 6.40
CA ALA A 52 30.37 -55.46 7.21
C ALA A 52 30.28 -54.33 8.24
N THR A 53 30.48 -54.67 9.53
CA THR A 53 30.46 -53.72 10.63
C THR A 53 31.84 -53.67 11.29
N PHE A 54 32.41 -52.47 11.32
CA PHE A 54 33.64 -52.17 12.04
C PHE A 54 33.29 -51.39 13.29
N LYS A 55 33.89 -51.80 14.44
CA LYS A 55 33.66 -51.13 15.73
C LYS A 55 35.02 -50.70 16.31
N ASP A 56 35.13 -49.46 16.75
CA ASP A 56 36.31 -48.95 17.44
C ASP A 56 36.27 -49.26 18.94
N ALA A 57 37.36 -48.88 19.62
CA ALA A 57 37.48 -49.11 21.08
C ALA A 57 36.51 -48.25 21.90
N SER A 58 36.01 -47.12 21.35
CA SER A 58 35.04 -46.22 21.97
C SER A 58 33.60 -46.67 21.74
N GLY A 59 33.39 -47.68 20.89
CA GLY A 59 32.08 -48.22 20.58
C GLY A 59 31.41 -47.62 19.34
N ASN A 60 32.04 -46.68 18.66
CA ASN A 60 31.55 -46.14 17.41
C ASN A 60 31.57 -47.20 16.31
N THR A 61 30.64 -47.13 15.40
CA THR A 61 30.52 -48.17 14.34
C THR A 61 30.56 -47.58 12.95
N THR A 62 31.17 -48.29 12.02
CA THR A 62 31.02 -48.09 10.59
C THR A 62 30.42 -49.37 10.00
N MET A 63 29.24 -49.24 9.42
CA MET A 63 28.53 -50.35 8.79
C MET A 63 28.47 -50.08 7.27
N VAL A 64 28.93 -51.04 6.50
CA VAL A 64 28.86 -51.02 5.04
C VAL A 64 27.88 -52.14 4.62
N THR A 65 26.89 -51.73 3.83
CA THR A 65 25.92 -52.65 3.19
C THR A 65 25.98 -52.51 1.67
N GLY A 66 25.23 -53.35 0.93
CA GLY A 66 25.13 -53.21 -0.53
C GLY A 66 24.50 -51.89 -0.98
N GLY A 67 23.78 -51.16 -0.08
CA GLY A 67 23.07 -49.93 -0.43
C GLY A 67 23.53 -48.66 0.32
N SER A 68 24.40 -48.79 1.34
CA SER A 68 24.85 -47.62 2.11
C SER A 68 26.09 -47.88 2.94
N THR A 69 26.75 -46.79 3.30
CA THR A 69 27.72 -46.76 4.40
C THR A 69 27.16 -45.84 5.50
N THR A 70 27.08 -46.36 6.73
CA THR A 70 26.65 -45.61 7.89
C THR A 70 27.77 -45.59 8.93
N ILE A 71 28.15 -44.40 9.37
CA ILE A 71 29.03 -44.15 10.52
C ILE A 71 28.15 -43.71 11.67
N ALA A 72 28.25 -44.32 12.83
CA ALA A 72 27.46 -43.94 14.01
C ALA A 72 28.38 -43.85 15.24
N ASP A 73 28.17 -42.81 16.05
CA ASP A 73 28.79 -42.72 17.36
C ASP A 73 27.89 -43.29 18.47
N THR A 74 28.45 -43.39 19.66
CA THR A 74 27.72 -43.91 20.83
C THR A 74 26.67 -42.92 21.36
N SER A 75 26.64 -41.68 20.92
CA SER A 75 25.65 -40.65 21.26
C SER A 75 24.44 -40.67 20.32
N GLY A 76 24.45 -41.53 19.30
CA GLY A 76 23.36 -41.63 18.31
C GLY A 76 23.48 -40.69 17.11
N ASN A 77 24.60 -39.97 16.96
CA ASN A 77 24.87 -39.21 15.76
C ASN A 77 25.24 -40.15 14.62
N THR A 78 24.77 -39.86 13.43
CA THR A 78 25.03 -40.74 12.27
C THR A 78 25.46 -39.91 11.04
N GLN A 79 26.31 -40.49 10.23
CA GLN A 79 26.58 -40.08 8.85
C GLN A 79 26.25 -41.26 7.95
N THR A 80 25.32 -41.07 7.02
CA THR A 80 24.91 -42.07 6.03
C THR A 80 25.24 -41.62 4.64
N LEU A 81 25.92 -42.47 3.90
CA LEU A 81 26.17 -42.29 2.47
C LEU A 81 25.43 -43.42 1.72
N ALA A 82 24.49 -43.04 0.87
CA ALA A 82 23.69 -43.95 0.03
C ALA A 82 23.64 -43.45 -1.41
N PRO A 83 23.26 -44.27 -2.41
CA PRO A 83 23.22 -43.84 -3.80
C PRO A 83 22.35 -42.64 -4.09
N THR A 84 21.30 -42.39 -3.28
CA THR A 84 20.33 -41.31 -3.49
C THR A 84 20.53 -40.12 -2.53
N LYS A 85 21.30 -40.29 -1.44
CA LYS A 85 21.53 -39.22 -0.46
C LYS A 85 22.83 -39.40 0.34
N SER A 86 23.34 -38.26 0.82
CA SER A 86 24.25 -38.18 1.96
C SER A 86 23.55 -37.46 3.09
N GLU A 87 23.56 -38.02 4.28
CA GLU A 87 22.89 -37.47 5.45
C GLU A 87 23.82 -37.45 6.65
N ILE A 88 23.89 -36.33 7.34
CA ILE A 88 24.47 -36.18 8.69
C ILE A 88 23.29 -35.89 9.61
N LYS A 89 23.15 -36.66 10.67
CA LYS A 89 22.05 -36.50 11.61
C LYS A 89 22.54 -36.73 13.04
N ASP A 90 22.08 -35.88 13.97
CA ASP A 90 22.29 -36.08 15.39
C ASP A 90 21.10 -36.82 16.05
N ASN A 91 21.25 -37.18 17.31
CA ASN A 91 20.21 -37.84 18.07
C ASN A 91 19.02 -36.93 18.46
N ASN A 92 19.15 -35.59 18.29
CA ASN A 92 18.12 -34.59 18.60
C ASN A 92 17.25 -34.22 17.38
N GLY A 93 17.53 -34.81 16.22
CA GLY A 93 16.78 -34.56 15.01
C GLY A 93 17.32 -33.46 14.10
N VAL A 94 18.44 -32.83 14.48
CA VAL A 94 19.19 -31.94 13.59
C VAL A 94 19.79 -32.74 12.45
N SER A 95 19.61 -32.32 11.22
CA SER A 95 20.14 -33.04 10.07
C SER A 95 20.53 -32.15 8.91
N THR A 96 21.51 -32.63 8.13
CA THR A 96 21.80 -32.11 6.81
C THR A 96 21.72 -33.25 5.81
N VAL A 97 20.87 -33.10 4.82
CA VAL A 97 20.66 -34.08 3.76
C VAL A 97 21.05 -33.47 2.42
N THR A 98 21.94 -34.13 1.70
CA THR A 98 22.28 -33.81 0.34
C THR A 98 21.74 -34.88 -0.60
N THR A 99 21.04 -34.47 -1.63
CA THR A 99 20.49 -35.34 -2.70
C THR A 99 20.89 -34.77 -4.06
N LYS A 100 20.51 -35.46 -5.13
CA LYS A 100 20.67 -34.92 -6.50
C LYS A 100 19.84 -33.63 -6.74
N ASP A 101 18.79 -33.39 -5.93
CA ASP A 101 17.87 -32.26 -6.10
C ASP A 101 18.25 -31.06 -5.22
N GLY A 102 19.21 -31.23 -4.29
CA GLY A 102 19.67 -30.12 -3.44
C GLY A 102 20.15 -30.57 -2.06
N VAL A 103 20.35 -29.56 -1.23
CA VAL A 103 20.75 -29.70 0.19
C VAL A 103 19.62 -29.16 1.07
N THR A 104 19.28 -29.90 2.11
CA THR A 104 18.35 -29.47 3.14
C THR A 104 19.01 -29.61 4.51
N ALA A 105 19.05 -28.53 5.28
CA ALA A 105 19.38 -28.54 6.69
C ALA A 105 18.09 -28.41 7.51
N LYS A 106 17.98 -29.20 8.58
CA LYS A 106 16.85 -29.19 9.51
C LYS A 106 17.37 -29.11 10.94
N ASP A 107 16.78 -28.28 11.79
CA ASP A 107 17.08 -28.23 13.22
C ASP A 107 16.11 -29.11 14.05
N ALA A 108 16.37 -29.19 15.36
CA ALA A 108 15.56 -29.95 16.28
C ALA A 108 14.11 -29.42 16.44
N SER A 109 13.88 -28.13 16.13
CA SER A 109 12.57 -27.47 16.20
C SER A 109 11.73 -27.68 14.95
N GLY A 110 12.31 -28.29 13.91
CA GLY A 110 11.64 -28.51 12.64
C GLY A 110 11.86 -27.40 11.62
N GLN A 111 12.66 -26.36 11.96
CA GLN A 111 13.06 -25.34 11.01
C GLN A 111 13.91 -25.94 9.91
N THR A 112 13.73 -25.48 8.70
CA THR A 112 14.47 -25.99 7.53
C THR A 112 15.06 -24.87 6.70
N THR A 113 16.26 -25.15 6.16
CA THR A 113 16.82 -24.36 5.06
C THR A 113 17.18 -25.31 3.93
N SER A 114 16.70 -25.05 2.74
CA SER A 114 16.97 -25.85 1.55
C SER A 114 17.60 -25.01 0.45
N LEU A 115 18.60 -25.59 -0.20
CA LEU A 115 19.19 -25.08 -1.44
C LEU A 115 18.89 -26.10 -2.53
N THR A 116 18.12 -25.73 -3.51
CA THR A 116 17.69 -26.59 -4.61
C THR A 116 17.94 -25.89 -5.95
N LYS A 117 17.68 -26.59 -7.04
CA LYS A 117 17.72 -26.00 -8.37
C LYS A 117 16.71 -24.85 -8.54
N GLY A 118 15.63 -24.82 -7.74
CA GLY A 118 14.63 -23.76 -7.75
C GLY A 118 15.01 -22.53 -6.94
N GLY A 119 16.06 -22.62 -6.11
CA GLY A 119 16.50 -21.52 -5.25
C GLY A 119 16.78 -21.94 -3.82
N VAL A 120 16.83 -20.95 -2.93
CA VAL A 120 16.98 -21.11 -1.49
C VAL A 120 15.62 -20.89 -0.82
N ASN A 121 15.25 -21.77 0.08
CA ASN A 121 14.05 -21.63 0.90
C ASN A 121 14.40 -21.85 2.37
N ALA A 122 13.93 -20.97 3.24
CA ALA A 122 13.97 -21.15 4.69
C ALA A 122 12.54 -21.15 5.23
N ASN A 123 12.28 -22.08 6.18
CA ASN A 123 10.98 -22.24 6.83
C ASN A 123 11.22 -22.45 8.33
N ASP A 124 10.53 -21.71 9.20
CA ASP A 124 10.67 -21.80 10.64
C ASP A 124 9.74 -22.83 11.31
N GLY A 125 8.94 -23.55 10.51
CA GLY A 125 7.96 -24.53 11.03
C GLY A 125 6.66 -23.89 11.55
N ASN A 126 6.57 -22.55 11.66
CA ASN A 126 5.41 -21.82 12.18
C ASN A 126 4.67 -21.05 11.08
N GLY A 127 4.99 -21.30 9.82
CA GLY A 127 4.39 -20.63 8.67
C GLY A 127 5.20 -19.47 8.13
N ASN A 128 6.30 -19.07 8.80
CA ASN A 128 7.20 -18.06 8.24
C ASN A 128 8.13 -18.71 7.22
N THR A 129 8.19 -18.13 6.04
CA THR A 129 9.06 -18.60 4.96
C THR A 129 9.83 -17.45 4.33
N THR A 130 11.05 -17.74 3.89
CA THR A 130 11.82 -16.85 3.03
C THR A 130 12.32 -17.65 1.84
N SER A 131 12.10 -17.15 0.64
CA SER A 131 12.52 -17.78 -0.60
C SER A 131 13.33 -16.82 -1.45
N LEU A 132 14.43 -17.32 -2.00
CA LEU A 132 15.22 -16.68 -3.04
C LEU A 132 15.19 -17.58 -4.27
N THR A 133 14.60 -17.11 -5.34
CA THR A 133 14.45 -17.86 -6.58
C THR A 133 14.97 -17.06 -7.77
N ASN A 134 14.97 -17.62 -8.96
CA ASN A 134 15.32 -16.91 -10.18
C ASN A 134 14.27 -15.83 -10.57
N THR A 135 13.09 -15.84 -9.98
CA THR A 135 12.04 -14.83 -10.21
C THR A 135 12.04 -13.72 -9.17
N GLY A 136 12.76 -13.88 -8.07
CA GLY A 136 12.84 -12.86 -7.02
C GLY A 136 13.04 -13.42 -5.63
N VAL A 137 12.87 -12.52 -4.66
CA VAL A 137 12.92 -12.81 -3.23
C VAL A 137 11.52 -12.64 -2.67
N SER A 138 11.08 -13.54 -1.81
CA SER A 138 9.84 -13.38 -1.05
C SER A 138 10.01 -13.79 0.41
N ALA A 139 9.28 -13.10 1.27
CA ALA A 139 9.10 -13.48 2.67
C ALA A 139 7.62 -13.52 2.97
N THR A 140 7.18 -14.56 3.70
CA THR A 140 5.79 -14.72 4.13
C THR A 140 5.80 -15.05 5.62
N ASP A 141 4.92 -14.44 6.41
CA ASP A 141 4.74 -14.82 7.82
C ASP A 141 3.60 -15.83 7.99
N GLY A 142 3.47 -16.37 9.19
CA GLY A 142 2.42 -17.34 9.54
C GLY A 142 1.00 -16.76 9.47
N ASN A 143 0.82 -15.45 9.32
CA ASN A 143 -0.47 -14.77 9.19
C ASN A 143 -0.85 -14.49 7.72
N GLY A 144 0.02 -14.83 6.78
CA GLY A 144 -0.19 -14.61 5.36
C GLY A 144 0.28 -13.25 4.85
N HIS A 145 0.97 -12.44 5.68
CA HIS A 145 1.61 -11.23 5.18
C HIS A 145 2.78 -11.61 4.28
N THR A 146 2.90 -10.97 3.16
CA THR A 146 3.98 -11.25 2.20
C THR A 146 4.73 -9.99 1.81
N THR A 147 6.03 -10.15 1.61
CA THR A 147 6.89 -9.15 0.96
C THR A 147 7.63 -9.84 -0.17
N GLY A 148 7.53 -9.31 -1.37
CA GLY A 148 8.17 -9.87 -2.55
C GLY A 148 8.94 -8.79 -3.32
N LEU A 149 10.15 -9.13 -3.77
CA LEU A 149 10.95 -8.34 -4.70
C LEU A 149 11.16 -9.18 -5.96
N THR A 150 10.68 -8.70 -7.07
CA THR A 150 10.74 -9.37 -8.37
C THR A 150 11.22 -8.40 -9.44
N ASN A 151 11.32 -8.85 -10.69
CA ASN A 151 11.58 -7.96 -11.83
C ASN A 151 10.47 -6.91 -12.04
N GLY A 152 9.26 -7.15 -11.53
CA GLY A 152 8.15 -6.20 -11.57
C GLY A 152 8.19 -5.13 -10.48
N GLY A 153 9.09 -5.27 -9.50
CA GLY A 153 9.22 -4.34 -8.37
C GLY A 153 9.09 -5.01 -7.01
N LEU A 154 8.94 -4.17 -6.00
CA LEU A 154 8.68 -4.56 -4.62
C LEU A 154 7.17 -4.54 -4.35
N SER A 155 6.66 -5.58 -3.73
CA SER A 155 5.28 -5.65 -3.23
C SER A 155 5.25 -6.12 -1.79
N THR A 156 4.43 -5.50 -0.97
CA THR A 156 4.15 -5.96 0.40
C THR A 156 2.65 -5.95 0.62
N THR A 157 2.12 -7.01 1.23
CA THR A 157 0.68 -7.12 1.51
C THR A 157 0.42 -7.89 2.80
N ASP A 158 -0.68 -7.54 3.46
CA ASP A 158 -1.26 -8.28 4.59
C ASP A 158 -2.53 -9.06 4.19
N GLY A 159 -2.76 -9.21 2.88
CA GLY A 159 -3.96 -9.85 2.34
C GLY A 159 -5.07 -8.85 1.99
N THR A 160 -5.11 -7.68 2.61
CA THR A 160 -6.08 -6.59 2.35
C THR A 160 -5.36 -5.34 1.84
N ASN A 161 -4.38 -4.90 2.61
CA ASN A 161 -3.56 -3.73 2.25
C ASN A 161 -2.38 -4.18 1.40
N THR A 162 -2.11 -3.46 0.33
CA THR A 162 -0.96 -3.74 -0.54
C THR A 162 -0.23 -2.45 -0.87
N THR A 163 1.09 -2.47 -0.74
CA THR A 163 1.96 -1.43 -1.27
C THR A 163 2.87 -2.03 -2.33
N THR A 164 2.92 -1.39 -3.50
CA THR A 164 3.76 -1.81 -4.62
C THR A 164 4.65 -0.65 -5.04
N VAL A 165 5.94 -0.93 -5.26
CA VAL A 165 6.89 -0.02 -5.90
C VAL A 165 7.34 -0.71 -7.19
N ALA A 166 6.92 -0.19 -8.31
CA ALA A 166 7.17 -0.76 -9.64
C ALA A 166 7.79 0.28 -10.57
N PRO A 167 8.36 -0.11 -11.72
CA PRO A 167 8.86 0.86 -12.70
C PRO A 167 7.80 1.88 -13.19
N THR A 168 6.52 1.53 -13.08
CA THR A 168 5.38 2.41 -13.44
C THR A 168 4.97 3.36 -12.33
N GLY A 169 5.52 3.23 -11.11
CA GLY A 169 5.20 4.09 -9.99
C GLY A 169 4.97 3.34 -8.68
N ILE A 170 4.49 4.07 -7.69
CA ILE A 170 4.13 3.54 -6.36
C ILE A 170 2.62 3.49 -6.26
N THR A 171 2.11 2.38 -5.76
CA THR A 171 0.68 2.19 -5.47
C THR A 171 0.51 1.69 -4.04
N ALA A 172 -0.40 2.28 -3.29
CA ALA A 172 -0.83 1.79 -1.99
C ALA A 172 -2.35 1.64 -2.00
N THR A 173 -2.86 0.49 -1.58
CA THR A 173 -4.30 0.22 -1.51
C THR A 173 -4.67 -0.47 -0.20
N ASP A 174 -5.87 -0.19 0.31
CA ASP A 174 -6.50 -0.86 1.46
C ASP A 174 -7.62 -1.82 1.03
N GLY A 175 -7.65 -2.20 -0.27
CA GLY A 175 -8.71 -3.02 -0.85
C GLY A 175 -9.90 -2.21 -1.38
N THR A 176 -10.11 -0.99 -0.91
CA THR A 176 -11.19 -0.08 -1.33
C THR A 176 -10.64 1.18 -2.00
N ASN A 177 -9.69 1.83 -1.34
CA ASN A 177 -9.07 3.06 -1.80
C ASN A 177 -7.68 2.78 -2.35
N THR A 178 -7.27 3.51 -3.36
CA THR A 178 -5.94 3.35 -3.97
C THR A 178 -5.30 4.70 -4.20
N VAL A 179 -4.13 4.90 -3.61
CA VAL A 179 -3.26 6.06 -3.85
C VAL A 179 -2.14 5.66 -4.80
N LYS A 180 -1.87 6.48 -5.80
CA LYS A 180 -0.82 6.25 -6.80
C LYS A 180 0.10 7.46 -6.91
N LEU A 181 1.37 7.18 -7.10
CA LEU A 181 2.39 8.15 -7.48
C LEU A 181 3.10 7.62 -8.73
N ASN A 182 3.00 8.30 -9.84
CA ASN A 182 3.61 7.90 -11.10
C ASN A 182 4.04 9.11 -11.92
N GLY A 183 4.48 8.91 -13.16
CA GLY A 183 4.90 9.98 -14.06
C GLY A 183 3.81 11.00 -14.43
N SER A 184 2.53 10.70 -14.17
CA SER A 184 1.41 11.63 -14.38
C SER A 184 1.07 12.45 -13.12
N GLY A 185 1.69 12.16 -11.97
CA GLY A 185 1.47 12.86 -10.71
C GLY A 185 0.97 11.96 -9.57
N ILE A 186 0.25 12.56 -8.64
CA ILE A 186 -0.32 11.90 -7.47
C ILE A 186 -1.83 11.76 -7.66
N ASP A 187 -2.33 10.53 -7.67
CA ASP A 187 -3.75 10.21 -7.62
C ASP A 187 -4.10 9.76 -6.19
N ALA A 188 -4.91 10.55 -5.49
CA ALA A 188 -5.32 10.27 -4.12
C ALA A 188 -6.52 9.29 -4.02
N GLY A 189 -7.04 8.79 -5.15
CA GLY A 189 -8.07 7.73 -5.17
C GLY A 189 -9.36 8.08 -4.42
N ASN A 190 -9.90 9.27 -4.62
CA ASN A 190 -11.06 9.81 -3.87
C ASN A 190 -10.85 10.01 -2.36
N THR A 191 -9.62 9.93 -1.89
CA THR A 191 -9.28 10.25 -0.49
C THR A 191 -8.76 11.67 -0.36
N GLN A 192 -8.71 12.18 0.87
CA GLN A 192 -8.19 13.52 1.16
C GLN A 192 -6.66 13.50 1.26
N ILE A 193 -6.01 14.48 0.65
CA ILE A 193 -4.62 14.82 0.98
C ILE A 193 -4.67 15.72 2.22
N LYS A 194 -4.20 15.19 3.36
CA LYS A 194 -4.18 15.91 4.64
C LYS A 194 -2.82 16.53 4.92
N ASN A 195 -2.80 17.52 5.84
CA ASN A 195 -1.57 18.19 6.27
C ASN A 195 -0.82 18.92 5.15
N VAL A 196 -1.55 19.41 4.14
CA VAL A 196 -0.98 20.28 3.11
C VAL A 196 -0.59 21.60 3.77
N GLY A 197 0.68 21.92 3.78
CA GLY A 197 1.21 23.17 4.33
C GLY A 197 0.67 24.39 3.57
N LYS A 198 0.91 25.59 4.12
CA LYS A 198 0.58 26.83 3.43
C LYS A 198 1.49 27.01 2.22
N ALA A 199 0.91 27.18 1.03
CA ALA A 199 1.64 27.53 -0.17
C ALA A 199 2.30 28.91 -0.01
N THR A 200 3.58 29.01 -0.37
CA THR A 200 4.39 30.23 -0.32
C THR A 200 4.96 30.61 -1.69
N THR A 201 4.83 29.72 -2.67
CA THR A 201 5.27 29.92 -4.06
C THR A 201 4.10 29.59 -5.00
N ASP A 202 4.15 30.10 -6.22
CA ASP A 202 3.06 29.97 -7.20
C ASP A 202 2.86 28.54 -7.72
N ASP A 203 3.88 27.68 -7.59
CA ASP A 203 3.89 26.28 -8.01
C ASP A 203 3.51 25.31 -6.90
N ALA A 204 3.22 25.82 -5.70
CA ALA A 204 2.84 24.98 -4.54
C ALA A 204 1.33 24.66 -4.50
N ALA A 205 0.98 23.51 -3.97
CA ALA A 205 -0.41 23.14 -3.73
C ALA A 205 -1.03 24.05 -2.66
N VAL A 206 -2.21 24.58 -2.95
CA VAL A 206 -2.98 25.43 -2.03
C VAL A 206 -3.83 24.54 -1.12
N ASN A 207 -3.77 24.76 0.19
CA ASN A 207 -4.67 24.07 1.12
C ASN A 207 -6.05 24.74 1.20
N LYS A 208 -7.05 23.99 1.69
CA LYS A 208 -8.43 24.48 1.79
C LYS A 208 -8.55 25.81 2.54
N LYS A 209 -7.80 25.98 3.63
CA LYS A 209 -7.86 27.22 4.42
C LYS A 209 -7.42 28.44 3.61
N GLN A 210 -6.32 28.33 2.84
CA GLN A 210 -5.87 29.44 1.99
C GLN A 210 -6.89 29.80 0.93
N MET A 211 -7.57 28.79 0.33
CA MET A 211 -8.63 29.02 -0.63
C MET A 211 -9.84 29.70 0.01
N ASP A 212 -10.30 29.21 1.19
CA ASP A 212 -11.42 29.80 1.93
C ASP A 212 -11.11 31.25 2.33
N ASP A 213 -9.91 31.51 2.83
CA ASP A 213 -9.46 32.86 3.22
C ASP A 213 -9.42 33.79 2.00
N ALA A 214 -8.94 33.32 0.85
CA ALA A 214 -8.89 34.10 -0.38
C ALA A 214 -10.29 34.41 -0.93
N ILE A 215 -11.21 33.46 -0.90
CA ILE A 215 -12.61 33.66 -1.30
C ILE A 215 -13.29 34.64 -0.36
N THR A 216 -13.12 34.47 0.96
CA THR A 216 -13.69 35.37 1.97
C THR A 216 -13.18 36.79 1.76
N LYS A 217 -11.88 36.96 1.54
CA LYS A 217 -11.30 38.28 1.27
C LYS A 217 -11.83 38.89 -0.04
N ALA A 218 -11.87 38.11 -1.12
CA ALA A 218 -12.35 38.59 -2.40
C ALA A 218 -13.83 39.03 -2.35
N THR A 219 -14.67 38.30 -1.61
CA THR A 219 -16.08 38.64 -1.43
C THR A 219 -16.29 39.82 -0.49
N ALA A 220 -15.49 39.91 0.60
CA ALA A 220 -15.59 41.02 1.55
C ALA A 220 -15.09 42.37 0.96
N ASP A 221 -14.07 42.28 0.12
CA ASP A 221 -13.48 43.48 -0.52
C ASP A 221 -14.20 43.86 -1.83
N ALA A 222 -15.04 42.99 -2.40
CA ALA A 222 -15.82 43.28 -3.58
C ALA A 222 -16.83 44.39 -3.29
N THR A 223 -16.63 45.58 -3.91
CA THR A 223 -17.51 46.71 -3.80
C THR A 223 -18.14 47.03 -5.16
N HIS A 224 -19.42 47.43 -5.11
CA HIS A 224 -20.10 48.06 -6.26
C HIS A 224 -20.21 49.56 -5.99
N GLU A 225 -19.82 50.36 -6.93
CA GLU A 225 -19.88 51.81 -6.82
C GLU A 225 -21.06 52.34 -7.65
N PHE A 226 -21.81 53.25 -7.04
CA PHE A 226 -22.96 53.89 -7.61
C PHE A 226 -22.73 55.40 -7.56
N GLY A 227 -22.69 56.07 -8.69
CA GLY A 227 -22.49 57.53 -8.77
C GLY A 227 -23.82 58.27 -8.94
N GLY A 228 -23.96 59.41 -8.26
CA GLY A 228 -25.03 60.37 -8.47
C GLY A 228 -24.60 61.52 -9.42
N ASP A 229 -25.55 62.36 -9.85
CA ASP A 229 -25.31 63.54 -10.70
C ASP A 229 -24.43 64.58 -10.00
N ASP A 230 -24.33 64.50 -8.67
CA ASP A 230 -23.48 65.37 -7.84
C ASP A 230 -22.03 64.87 -7.72
N ALA A 231 -21.64 63.89 -8.52
CA ALA A 231 -20.35 63.21 -8.46
C ALA A 231 -20.07 62.46 -7.14
N THR A 232 -21.05 62.29 -6.25
CA THR A 232 -20.91 61.51 -5.02
C THR A 232 -20.99 60.04 -5.35
N VAL A 233 -19.98 59.27 -4.94
CA VAL A 233 -19.94 57.83 -5.11
C VAL A 233 -20.45 57.12 -3.85
N VAL A 234 -21.41 56.24 -4.02
CA VAL A 234 -21.92 55.37 -2.97
C VAL A 234 -21.37 53.96 -3.20
N SER A 235 -20.43 53.53 -2.37
CA SER A 235 -19.89 52.17 -2.44
C SER A 235 -20.69 51.21 -1.53
N ARG A 236 -20.98 50.01 -2.05
CA ARG A 236 -21.65 48.92 -1.33
C ARG A 236 -20.87 47.64 -1.50
N LYS A 237 -20.61 46.97 -0.39
CA LYS A 237 -20.02 45.63 -0.42
C LYS A 237 -20.99 44.61 -0.93
N HIS A 238 -20.48 43.49 -1.41
CA HIS A 238 -21.33 42.35 -1.80
C HIS A 238 -22.28 41.94 -0.64
N GLY A 239 -23.57 41.86 -0.91
CA GLY A 239 -24.63 41.60 0.05
C GLY A 239 -25.18 42.82 0.80
N GLU A 240 -24.58 44.01 0.68
CA GLU A 240 -25.14 45.22 1.26
C GLU A 240 -26.27 45.81 0.40
N LYS A 241 -27.29 46.33 1.06
CA LYS A 241 -28.45 46.96 0.40
C LYS A 241 -28.12 48.36 -0.10
N LEU A 242 -28.34 48.63 -1.38
CA LEU A 242 -28.47 49.97 -1.89
C LEU A 242 -29.90 50.47 -1.66
N THR A 243 -30.05 51.62 -1.02
CA THR A 243 -31.35 52.24 -0.80
C THR A 243 -31.43 53.54 -1.61
N ILE A 244 -32.39 53.62 -2.53
CA ILE A 244 -32.74 54.83 -3.29
C ILE A 244 -34.01 55.41 -2.67
N LYS A 245 -33.98 56.66 -2.21
CA LYS A 245 -35.09 57.34 -1.57
C LYS A 245 -35.49 58.56 -2.41
N GLY A 246 -36.75 58.72 -2.69
CA GLY A 246 -37.31 59.89 -3.37
C GLY A 246 -37.77 61.02 -2.45
N GLY A 247 -37.81 60.83 -1.14
CA GLY A 247 -38.23 61.84 -0.15
C GLY A 247 -39.72 62.14 -0.03
N ALA A 248 -40.54 61.48 -0.89
CA ALA A 248 -41.99 61.63 -0.85
C ALA A 248 -42.67 60.73 0.18
N SER A 249 -43.99 60.73 0.26
CA SER A 249 -44.80 59.83 1.09
C SER A 249 -44.43 58.36 0.89
N THR A 250 -44.64 57.52 1.92
CA THR A 250 -44.48 56.07 1.81
C THR A 250 -45.82 55.33 1.54
N ASN A 251 -46.92 56.06 1.43
CA ASN A 251 -48.22 55.48 1.12
C ASN A 251 -48.32 55.26 -0.41
N ALA A 252 -48.46 54.01 -0.84
CA ALA A 252 -48.53 53.65 -2.25
C ALA A 252 -49.69 54.32 -3.00
N ALA A 253 -50.79 54.71 -2.31
CA ALA A 253 -51.95 55.39 -2.89
C ALA A 253 -51.62 56.86 -3.31
N ASP A 254 -50.54 57.41 -2.81
CA ASP A 254 -50.12 58.81 -3.17
C ASP A 254 -49.28 58.82 -4.43
N PHE A 255 -49.05 57.67 -5.08
CA PHE A 255 -48.23 57.58 -6.29
C PHE A 255 -49.04 57.11 -7.47
N THR A 256 -48.70 57.66 -8.63
CA THR A 256 -49.23 57.23 -9.94
C THR A 256 -48.14 56.50 -10.71
N SER A 257 -48.50 55.55 -11.56
CA SER A 257 -47.57 54.79 -12.42
C SER A 257 -47.34 55.49 -13.77
N GLY A 258 -46.22 55.18 -14.41
CA GLY A 258 -45.93 55.59 -15.79
C GLY A 258 -45.30 56.97 -15.99
N ASN A 259 -45.10 57.72 -14.91
CA ASN A 259 -44.53 59.10 -14.99
C ASN A 259 -43.00 59.12 -14.87
N ILE A 260 -42.39 58.05 -14.40
CA ILE A 260 -40.94 57.90 -14.27
C ILE A 260 -40.50 56.65 -15.01
N ALA A 261 -39.46 56.73 -15.80
CA ALA A 261 -38.82 55.59 -16.46
C ALA A 261 -37.35 55.48 -16.03
N VAL A 262 -36.87 54.25 -15.87
CA VAL A 262 -35.45 53.90 -15.68
C VAL A 262 -34.97 53.34 -17.01
N ILE A 263 -34.08 54.06 -17.68
CA ILE A 263 -33.57 53.70 -19.01
C ILE A 263 -32.09 53.37 -18.91
N GLY A 264 -31.70 52.15 -19.31
CA GLY A 264 -30.34 51.68 -19.34
C GLY A 264 -29.52 52.38 -20.43
N ASP A 265 -28.33 52.82 -20.08
CA ASP A 265 -27.29 53.32 -20.99
C ASP A 265 -26.09 52.38 -20.89
N ALA A 266 -26.04 51.40 -21.81
CA ALA A 266 -24.99 50.40 -21.81
C ALA A 266 -23.62 50.99 -22.21
N THR A 267 -23.60 52.10 -22.92
CA THR A 267 -22.35 52.75 -23.38
C THR A 267 -21.63 53.40 -22.21
N ASN A 268 -22.39 54.05 -21.32
CA ASN A 268 -21.85 54.76 -20.15
C ASN A 268 -22.02 53.99 -18.84
N GLY A 269 -22.60 52.79 -18.88
CA GLY A 269 -22.84 52.00 -17.69
C GLY A 269 -23.83 52.64 -16.73
N ALA A 270 -24.77 53.41 -17.20
CA ALA A 270 -25.69 54.20 -16.37
C ALA A 270 -27.14 53.71 -16.46
N LEU A 271 -27.88 53.87 -15.37
CA LEU A 271 -29.35 53.79 -15.34
C LEU A 271 -29.91 55.21 -15.19
N ASN A 272 -30.43 55.78 -16.28
CA ASN A 272 -30.98 57.13 -16.33
C ASN A 272 -32.43 57.10 -15.80
N ILE A 273 -32.69 57.80 -14.70
CA ILE A 273 -34.02 58.03 -14.17
C ILE A 273 -34.59 59.27 -14.89
N LYS A 274 -35.66 59.10 -15.66
CA LYS A 274 -36.26 60.15 -16.47
C LYS A 274 -37.70 60.36 -16.15
N LEU A 275 -38.13 61.62 -16.08
CA LEU A 275 -39.55 62.00 -16.00
C LEU A 275 -40.19 61.95 -17.40
N ALA A 276 -41.38 61.45 -17.52
CA ALA A 276 -42.11 61.45 -18.76
C ALA A 276 -42.41 62.89 -19.24
N LYS A 277 -42.37 63.10 -20.56
CA LYS A 277 -42.72 64.44 -21.16
C LYS A 277 -44.15 64.81 -20.90
N ALA A 278 -45.07 63.86 -20.83
CA ALA A 278 -46.47 64.07 -20.47
C ALA A 278 -46.70 63.31 -19.14
N LEU A 279 -47.12 64.01 -18.10
CA LEU A 279 -47.52 63.44 -16.81
C LEU A 279 -49.00 63.11 -16.83
N THR A 280 -49.38 61.91 -16.41
CA THR A 280 -50.72 61.43 -16.40
C THR A 280 -51.12 60.90 -15.01
N GLY A 281 -52.44 60.91 -14.70
CA GLY A 281 -52.96 60.39 -13.45
C GLY A 281 -52.59 61.20 -12.19
N LEU A 282 -52.13 62.46 -12.38
CA LEU A 282 -51.92 63.40 -11.27
C LEU A 282 -53.28 63.98 -10.84
N THR A 283 -53.52 64.01 -9.54
CA THR A 283 -54.70 64.67 -8.97
C THR A 283 -54.51 66.18 -8.89
N SER A 284 -53.29 66.66 -8.70
CA SER A 284 -52.93 68.08 -8.74
C SER A 284 -51.41 68.28 -9.03
N ALA A 285 -51.06 69.40 -9.55
CA ALA A 285 -49.68 69.89 -9.60
C ALA A 285 -49.65 71.28 -8.97
N THR A 286 -48.80 71.48 -7.93
CA THR A 286 -48.60 72.72 -7.25
C THR A 286 -47.22 73.27 -7.54
N TYR A 287 -47.13 74.47 -8.06
CA TYR A 287 -45.89 75.22 -8.27
C TYR A 287 -45.81 76.28 -7.19
N THR A 288 -44.67 76.38 -6.53
CA THR A 288 -44.42 77.36 -5.45
C THR A 288 -43.26 78.24 -5.93
N ASP A 289 -43.43 79.59 -5.90
CA ASP A 289 -42.32 80.52 -6.19
C ASP A 289 -41.45 80.72 -4.95
N THR A 290 -40.39 81.45 -5.10
CA THR A 290 -39.42 81.77 -4.02
C THR A 290 -39.99 82.66 -2.92
N ALA A 291 -41.13 83.37 -3.14
CA ALA A 291 -41.85 84.16 -2.17
C ALA A 291 -42.92 83.39 -1.45
N GLY A 292 -43.11 82.09 -1.81
CA GLY A 292 -44.10 81.24 -1.22
C GLY A 292 -45.51 81.30 -1.87
N ASN A 293 -45.69 82.06 -2.93
CA ASN A 293 -46.96 82.06 -3.67
C ASN A 293 -47.12 80.69 -4.41
N THR A 294 -48.34 80.26 -4.60
CA THR A 294 -48.60 78.92 -5.21
C THR A 294 -49.52 79.05 -6.42
N THR A 295 -49.28 78.24 -7.40
CA THR A 295 -50.21 77.96 -8.53
C THR A 295 -50.53 76.48 -8.50
N THR A 296 -51.76 76.10 -8.20
CA THR A 296 -52.24 74.73 -8.21
C THR A 296 -53.12 74.48 -9.41
N VAL A 297 -52.76 73.45 -10.15
CA VAL A 297 -53.56 72.99 -11.34
C VAL A 297 -54.18 71.64 -10.89
N THR A 298 -55.48 71.54 -11.05
CA THR A 298 -56.26 70.30 -10.86
C THR A 298 -56.97 69.97 -12.19
N GLY A 299 -57.65 68.79 -12.24
CA GLY A 299 -58.42 68.39 -13.44
C GLY A 299 -59.56 69.31 -13.81
N GLY A 300 -60.01 70.26 -12.95
CA GLY A 300 -61.13 71.14 -13.18
C GLY A 300 -60.85 72.65 -12.97
N SER A 301 -59.68 73.01 -12.47
CA SER A 301 -59.36 74.43 -12.16
C SER A 301 -57.88 74.69 -12.03
N THR A 302 -57.55 75.99 -12.20
CA THR A 302 -56.24 76.54 -11.87
C THR A 302 -56.42 77.53 -10.75
N THR A 303 -55.73 77.40 -9.63
CA THR A 303 -55.78 78.32 -8.52
C THR A 303 -54.41 78.99 -8.36
N ILE A 304 -54.33 80.29 -8.32
CA ILE A 304 -53.12 81.07 -7.97
C ILE A 304 -53.37 81.65 -6.59
N ALA A 305 -52.47 81.47 -5.65
CA ALA A 305 -52.56 82.01 -4.30
C ALA A 305 -51.25 82.71 -3.88
N ASP A 306 -51.40 83.89 -3.26
CA ASP A 306 -50.29 84.53 -2.60
C ASP A 306 -50.10 84.09 -1.13
N THR A 307 -49.00 84.45 -0.51
CA THR A 307 -48.70 84.20 0.89
C THR A 307 -49.60 84.92 1.89
N SER A 308 -50.38 85.94 1.42
CA SER A 308 -51.37 86.66 2.22
C SER A 308 -52.77 86.02 2.20
N GLY A 309 -52.91 84.90 1.47
CA GLY A 309 -54.15 84.20 1.33
C GLY A 309 -55.10 84.66 0.26
N ASN A 310 -54.71 85.63 -0.57
CA ASN A 310 -55.46 86.05 -1.72
C ASN A 310 -55.41 84.98 -2.83
N THR A 311 -56.55 84.64 -3.40
CA THR A 311 -56.66 83.61 -4.42
C THR A 311 -57.32 84.10 -5.70
N GLN A 312 -56.90 83.57 -6.84
CA GLN A 312 -57.55 83.65 -8.13
C GLN A 312 -57.76 82.23 -8.64
N THR A 313 -58.99 81.87 -9.03
CA THR A 313 -59.34 80.57 -9.58
C THR A 313 -59.89 80.76 -10.94
N LEU A 314 -59.42 79.98 -11.89
CA LEU A 314 -59.84 79.91 -13.32
C LEU A 314 -60.47 78.58 -13.57
#